data_16015639eb6f80cc5b554199359f85a4
#
_entry.id   16015639eb6f80cc5b554199359f85a4
#
_cell.length_a   1.000
_cell.length_b   1.000
_cell.length_c   1.000
_cell.angle_alpha   90.00
_cell.angle_beta   90.00
_cell.angle_gamma   90.00
#
_symmetry.space_group_name_H-M   'P 1'
#
loop_
_entity.id
_entity.type
_entity.pdbx_description
1 polymer ?
#
loop_
_entity_poly.entity_id
_entity_poly.type
_entity_poly.pdbx_seq_one_letter_code
_entity_poly.pdbx_strand_id
1 'polypeptide(L)'
;DAKATAVTVEIKEGGISFIRITDNGCGIERAQVPLAFLRHSTSKIKSVEDLMSITSLGFRGEALSSIAAVSQVELITKTYGELTGTRYVIEGSKEKENEEIGAPEGTTFIVRNLFYNTPARRKFLKTAQTEGNYINDLMERLALSHPGLSFKFINNGQTKMHTSGNSREKDMIYHIYGRDITSGLLEIDHKNEYFHVKGFIGKPLISRGNRNFENYFINGRYIKSALLSKSIEEAYKGFLMQHQYPFCVLYFSMDTDL
;
A
#
# COMPACT_ATOMS: atom_id res chain seq x y z
N ASP A 1 10.89 -1.08 4.62
CA ASP A 1 11.90 -2.04 5.04
C ASP A 1 13.05 -2.15 4.03
N ALA A 2 12.73 -2.33 2.74
CA ALA A 2 13.72 -2.43 1.66
C ALA A 2 14.44 -1.11 1.32
N LYS A 3 14.09 -0.01 2.00
CA LYS A 3 14.61 1.36 1.72
C LYS A 3 14.42 1.79 0.26
N ALA A 4 13.39 1.28 -0.39
CA ALA A 4 13.03 1.70 -1.73
C ALA A 4 12.64 3.18 -1.75
N THR A 5 12.93 3.86 -2.85
CA THR A 5 12.50 5.24 -3.13
C THR A 5 11.41 5.30 -4.19
N ALA A 6 11.22 4.22 -4.93
CA ALA A 6 10.21 4.11 -5.96
C ALA A 6 9.56 2.71 -5.97
N VAL A 7 8.25 2.67 -6.16
CA VAL A 7 7.47 1.44 -6.31
C VAL A 7 6.55 1.57 -7.51
N THR A 8 6.62 0.62 -8.44
CA THR A 8 5.70 0.51 -9.57
C THR A 8 4.79 -0.68 -9.38
N VAL A 9 3.48 -0.47 -9.46
CA VAL A 9 2.46 -1.54 -9.45
C VAL A 9 1.74 -1.55 -10.78
N GLU A 10 1.71 -2.68 -11.44
CA GLU A 10 0.96 -2.90 -12.67
C GLU A 10 -0.02 -4.06 -12.50
N ILE A 11 -1.25 -3.86 -12.95
CA ILE A 11 -2.27 -4.89 -12.93
C ILE A 11 -2.94 -5.03 -14.30
N LYS A 12 -3.45 -6.24 -14.57
CA LYS A 12 -4.36 -6.50 -15.70
C LYS A 12 -5.58 -7.25 -15.19
N GLU A 13 -6.72 -6.96 -15.81
CA GLU A 13 -8.03 -7.58 -15.47
C GLU A 13 -8.33 -7.49 -13.96
N GLY A 14 -8.14 -6.31 -13.36
CA GLY A 14 -8.37 -6.11 -11.93
C GLY A 14 -7.42 -6.89 -11.01
N GLY A 15 -6.22 -7.25 -11.49
CA GLY A 15 -5.25 -8.05 -10.74
C GLY A 15 -5.50 -9.55 -10.78
N ILE A 16 -6.53 -10.01 -11.50
CA ILE A 16 -6.89 -11.44 -11.56
C ILE A 16 -5.91 -12.21 -12.44
N SER A 17 -5.60 -11.68 -13.62
CA SER A 17 -4.68 -12.33 -14.54
C SER A 17 -3.22 -11.96 -14.29
N PHE A 18 -2.96 -10.76 -13.82
CA PHE A 18 -1.61 -10.25 -13.67
C PHE A 18 -1.50 -9.15 -12.63
N ILE A 19 -0.51 -9.28 -11.74
CA ILE A 19 -0.03 -8.23 -10.84
C ILE A 19 1.49 -8.23 -10.92
N ARG A 20 2.09 -7.07 -11.13
CA ARG A 20 3.55 -6.88 -11.04
C ARG A 20 3.84 -5.73 -10.08
N ILE A 21 4.70 -5.99 -9.12
CA ILE A 21 5.19 -5.00 -8.16
C ILE A 21 6.70 -4.95 -8.29
N THR A 22 7.23 -3.79 -8.61
CA THR A 22 8.67 -3.55 -8.76
C THR A 22 9.09 -2.43 -7.82
N ASP A 23 10.13 -2.66 -7.06
CA ASP A 23 10.80 -1.67 -6.23
C ASP A 23 12.30 -1.56 -6.58
N ASN A 24 12.92 -0.46 -6.19
CA ASN A 24 14.35 -0.20 -6.29
C ASN A 24 15.05 -0.29 -4.92
N GLY A 25 14.56 -1.15 -4.05
CA GLY A 25 15.11 -1.35 -2.70
C GLY A 25 16.38 -2.20 -2.67
N CYS A 26 16.71 -2.69 -1.48
CA CYS A 26 17.95 -3.44 -1.25
C CYS A 26 18.00 -4.85 -1.88
N GLY A 27 16.89 -5.33 -2.45
CA GLY A 27 16.80 -6.69 -2.95
C GLY A 27 16.71 -7.76 -1.85
N ILE A 28 16.75 -9.02 -2.26
CA ILE A 28 16.72 -10.20 -1.39
C ILE A 28 17.89 -11.09 -1.77
N GLU A 29 18.72 -11.48 -0.79
CA GLU A 29 19.82 -12.42 -1.00
C GLU A 29 19.32 -13.76 -1.54
N ARG A 30 20.04 -14.35 -2.48
CA ARG A 30 19.64 -15.60 -3.14
C ARG A 30 19.26 -16.71 -2.14
N ALA A 31 20.06 -16.88 -1.09
CA ALA A 31 19.79 -17.89 -0.06
C ALA A 31 18.50 -17.64 0.72
N GLN A 32 18.03 -16.39 0.80
CA GLN A 32 16.82 -16.01 1.52
C GLN A 32 15.56 -16.09 0.65
N VAL A 33 15.69 -16.13 -0.68
CA VAL A 33 14.55 -16.14 -1.60
C VAL A 33 13.59 -17.31 -1.35
N PRO A 34 14.01 -18.58 -1.27
CA PRO A 34 13.10 -19.68 -0.95
C PRO A 34 12.46 -19.55 0.43
N LEU A 35 13.23 -19.03 1.43
CA LEU A 35 12.74 -18.85 2.79
C LEU A 35 11.60 -17.84 2.88
N ALA A 36 11.58 -16.82 2.02
CA ALA A 36 10.51 -15.83 1.97
C ALA A 36 9.13 -16.42 1.64
N PHE A 37 9.09 -17.60 1.01
CA PHE A 37 7.86 -18.33 0.68
C PHE A 37 7.45 -19.40 1.70
N LEU A 38 8.23 -19.60 2.74
CA LEU A 38 7.87 -20.51 3.83
C LEU A 38 6.85 -19.86 4.77
N ARG A 39 5.96 -20.68 5.31
CA ARG A 39 5.01 -20.20 6.34
C ARG A 39 5.75 -19.84 7.62
N HIS A 40 5.28 -18.77 8.26
CA HIS A 40 5.85 -18.26 9.53
C HIS A 40 7.32 -17.81 9.41
N SER A 41 7.86 -17.69 8.20
CA SER A 41 9.18 -17.13 7.97
C SER A 41 9.11 -15.60 8.02
N THR A 42 9.62 -15.03 9.11
CA THR A 42 9.69 -13.56 9.27
C THR A 42 11.03 -13.18 9.88
N SER A 43 11.64 -12.14 9.35
CA SER A 43 12.83 -11.50 9.93
C SER A 43 12.50 -10.43 10.99
N LYS A 44 11.20 -10.16 11.21
CA LYS A 44 10.73 -8.97 11.94
C LYS A 44 10.29 -9.24 13.37
N ILE A 45 9.95 -10.49 13.70
CA ILE A 45 9.50 -10.89 15.03
C ILE A 45 10.33 -12.07 15.47
N LYS A 46 11.02 -11.92 16.59
CA LYS A 46 11.81 -12.99 17.27
C LYS A 46 11.31 -13.25 18.68
N SER A 47 10.58 -12.30 19.27
CA SER A 47 10.07 -12.37 20.63
C SER A 47 8.63 -11.82 20.73
N VAL A 48 7.98 -12.05 21.87
CA VAL A 48 6.62 -11.53 22.15
C VAL A 48 6.65 -10.01 22.32
N GLU A 49 7.74 -9.47 22.83
CA GLU A 49 7.96 -8.03 23.01
C GLU A 49 8.01 -7.30 21.66
N ASP A 50 8.55 -7.93 20.61
CA ASP A 50 8.57 -7.36 19.26
C ASP A 50 7.15 -7.10 18.71
N LEU A 51 6.13 -7.85 19.21
CA LEU A 51 4.74 -7.63 18.81
C LEU A 51 4.19 -6.27 19.27
N MET A 52 4.67 -5.75 20.38
CA MET A 52 4.25 -4.46 20.94
C MET A 52 4.85 -3.28 20.16
N SER A 53 6.00 -3.47 19.53
CA SER A 53 6.77 -2.41 18.84
C SER A 53 6.73 -2.48 17.32
N ILE A 54 5.77 -3.21 16.73
CA ILE A 54 5.70 -3.40 15.27
C ILE A 54 5.37 -2.09 14.54
N THR A 55 6.35 -1.56 13.83
CA THR A 55 6.20 -0.40 12.94
C THR A 55 6.00 -0.78 11.47
N SER A 56 6.34 -2.02 11.07
CA SER A 56 6.26 -2.50 9.69
C SER A 56 4.84 -2.91 9.28
N LEU A 57 4.47 -2.72 8.01
CA LEU A 57 3.15 -3.08 7.48
C LEU A 57 2.87 -4.59 7.48
N GLY A 58 3.91 -5.44 7.37
CA GLY A 58 3.79 -6.90 7.39
C GLY A 58 4.77 -7.53 8.38
N PHE A 59 4.32 -8.49 9.18
CA PHE A 59 5.13 -9.10 10.25
C PHE A 59 4.88 -10.61 10.46
N ARG A 60 3.78 -11.16 9.92
CA ARG A 60 3.37 -12.56 10.21
C ARG A 60 4.12 -13.62 9.40
N GLY A 61 4.88 -13.24 8.36
CA GLY A 61 5.59 -14.19 7.49
C GLY A 61 4.68 -15.14 6.71
N GLU A 62 3.44 -14.74 6.41
CA GLU A 62 2.45 -15.61 5.76
C GLU A 62 1.96 -15.08 4.41
N ALA A 63 2.24 -13.82 4.08
CA ALA A 63 1.68 -13.19 2.89
C ALA A 63 2.15 -13.87 1.61
N LEU A 64 3.47 -14.02 1.42
CA LEU A 64 4.03 -14.61 0.20
C LEU A 64 3.70 -16.08 0.06
N SER A 65 3.74 -16.85 1.15
CA SER A 65 3.34 -18.26 1.15
C SER A 65 1.87 -18.45 0.77
N SER A 66 0.99 -17.58 1.27
CA SER A 66 -0.45 -17.61 0.94
C SER A 66 -0.72 -17.23 -0.52
N ILE A 67 -0.01 -16.23 -1.07
CA ILE A 67 -0.12 -15.84 -2.48
C ILE A 67 0.39 -16.97 -3.38
N ALA A 68 1.56 -17.53 -3.09
CA ALA A 68 2.17 -18.62 -3.86
C ALA A 68 1.31 -19.89 -3.85
N ALA A 69 0.52 -20.13 -2.79
CA ALA A 69 -0.37 -21.29 -2.72
C ALA A 69 -1.52 -21.24 -3.74
N VAL A 70 -1.94 -20.03 -4.15
CA VAL A 70 -3.14 -19.85 -4.99
C VAL A 70 -2.87 -19.16 -6.33
N SER A 71 -1.61 -18.98 -6.68
CA SER A 71 -1.20 -18.30 -7.91
C SER A 71 0.11 -18.84 -8.46
N GLN A 72 0.53 -18.33 -9.60
CA GLN A 72 1.85 -18.53 -10.19
C GLN A 72 2.68 -17.29 -9.93
N VAL A 73 3.76 -17.43 -9.15
CA VAL A 73 4.59 -16.32 -8.71
C VAL A 73 5.98 -16.44 -9.34
N GLU A 74 6.45 -15.34 -9.88
CA GLU A 74 7.83 -15.13 -10.32
C GLU A 74 8.43 -13.98 -9.52
N LEU A 75 9.53 -14.24 -8.87
CA LEU A 75 10.33 -13.27 -8.14
C LEU A 75 11.65 -13.06 -8.87
N ILE A 76 11.96 -11.81 -9.16
CA ILE A 76 13.25 -11.39 -9.72
C ILE A 76 13.84 -10.39 -8.73
N THR A 77 15.04 -10.66 -8.24
CA THR A 77 15.67 -9.79 -7.24
C THR A 77 17.18 -9.78 -7.38
N LYS A 78 17.78 -8.65 -7.00
CA LYS A 78 19.22 -8.49 -6.94
C LYS A 78 19.58 -7.54 -5.81
N THR A 79 20.57 -7.92 -4.98
CA THR A 79 21.11 -7.05 -3.95
C THR A 79 22.24 -6.16 -4.50
N TYR A 80 22.52 -5.08 -3.77
CA TYR A 80 23.66 -4.23 -4.08
C TYR A 80 24.98 -5.01 -3.96
N GLY A 81 25.82 -4.88 -4.96
CA GLY A 81 27.16 -5.55 -4.98
C GLY A 81 27.16 -6.95 -5.56
N GLU A 82 26.03 -7.60 -5.80
CA GLU A 82 25.97 -8.85 -6.56
C GLU A 82 26.07 -8.58 -8.07
N LEU A 83 26.80 -9.45 -8.80
CA LEU A 83 26.93 -9.35 -10.26
C LEU A 83 25.65 -9.80 -10.97
N THR A 84 25.05 -10.88 -10.48
CA THR A 84 23.82 -11.49 -11.02
C THR A 84 22.68 -11.36 -10.04
N GLY A 85 21.47 -11.32 -10.54
CA GLY A 85 20.25 -11.45 -9.75
C GLY A 85 19.74 -12.90 -9.71
N THR A 86 18.71 -13.12 -8.95
CA THR A 86 18.00 -14.41 -8.84
C THR A 86 16.63 -14.30 -9.45
N ARG A 87 16.26 -15.27 -10.30
CA ARG A 87 14.90 -15.52 -10.73
C ARG A 87 14.40 -16.77 -10.05
N TYR A 88 13.27 -16.66 -9.36
CA TYR A 88 12.64 -17.75 -8.62
C TYR A 88 11.19 -17.88 -9.04
N VAL A 89 10.79 -19.09 -9.46
CA VAL A 89 9.41 -19.39 -9.89
C VAL A 89 8.81 -20.41 -8.96
N ILE A 90 7.63 -20.08 -8.42
CA ILE A 90 6.85 -20.97 -7.55
C ILE A 90 5.38 -20.97 -7.96
N GLU A 91 4.77 -22.15 -8.08
CA GLU A 91 3.40 -22.32 -8.51
C GLU A 91 2.66 -23.27 -7.55
N GLY A 92 1.56 -22.82 -6.96
CA GLY A 92 0.79 -23.61 -6.00
C GLY A 92 1.64 -24.15 -4.85
N SER A 93 2.55 -23.32 -4.32
CA SER A 93 3.54 -23.66 -3.29
C SER A 93 4.62 -24.67 -3.72
N LYS A 94 4.79 -24.94 -5.00
CA LYS A 94 5.86 -25.81 -5.50
C LYS A 94 6.88 -25.00 -6.26
N GLU A 95 8.15 -25.04 -5.83
CA GLU A 95 9.26 -24.48 -6.57
C GLU A 95 9.36 -25.11 -7.96
N LYS A 96 9.57 -24.29 -8.97
CA LYS A 96 9.73 -24.67 -10.37
C LYS A 96 11.13 -24.37 -10.87
N GLU A 97 11.59 -23.16 -10.62
CA GLU A 97 12.86 -22.65 -11.14
C GLU A 97 13.56 -21.78 -10.07
N ASN A 98 14.88 -21.86 -10.01
CA ASN A 98 15.74 -21.03 -9.18
C ASN A 98 17.07 -20.83 -9.88
N GLU A 99 17.18 -19.77 -10.66
CA GLU A 99 18.30 -19.55 -11.56
C GLU A 99 18.91 -18.15 -11.41
N GLU A 100 20.15 -18.03 -11.85
CA GLU A 100 20.82 -16.73 -11.94
C GLU A 100 20.46 -16.03 -13.24
N ILE A 101 20.16 -14.73 -13.15
CA ILE A 101 19.84 -13.92 -14.32
C ILE A 101 20.47 -12.52 -14.19
N GLY A 102 20.59 -11.81 -15.31
CA GLY A 102 20.82 -10.38 -15.28
C GLY A 102 19.58 -9.64 -14.82
N ALA A 103 19.69 -8.87 -13.73
CA ALA A 103 18.61 -8.08 -13.19
C ALA A 103 19.10 -6.73 -12.62
N PRO A 104 18.27 -5.68 -12.61
CA PRO A 104 18.56 -4.46 -11.86
C PRO A 104 18.48 -4.73 -10.35
N GLU A 105 19.09 -3.86 -9.57
CA GLU A 105 18.96 -3.85 -8.10
C GLU A 105 17.49 -3.60 -7.69
N GLY A 106 17.09 -4.22 -6.57
CA GLY A 106 15.71 -4.18 -6.07
C GLY A 106 14.98 -5.50 -6.26
N THR A 107 13.65 -5.44 -6.20
CA THR A 107 12.81 -6.64 -6.29
C THR A 107 11.63 -6.44 -7.22
N THR A 108 11.34 -7.45 -8.02
CA THR A 108 10.13 -7.53 -8.84
C THR A 108 9.37 -8.81 -8.49
N PHE A 109 8.14 -8.65 -8.00
CA PHE A 109 7.18 -9.74 -7.86
C PHE A 109 6.19 -9.71 -9.03
N ILE A 110 5.99 -10.85 -9.65
CA ILE A 110 4.99 -11.04 -10.69
C ILE A 110 4.07 -12.18 -10.26
N VAL A 111 2.79 -11.87 -10.11
CA VAL A 111 1.75 -12.84 -9.75
C VAL A 111 0.83 -13.01 -10.95
N ARG A 112 0.64 -14.25 -11.40
CA ARG A 112 -0.24 -14.57 -12.52
C ARG A 112 -1.34 -15.53 -12.09
N ASN A 113 -2.47 -15.45 -12.78
CA ASN A 113 -3.56 -16.41 -12.69
C ASN A 113 -4.04 -16.66 -11.25
N LEU A 114 -4.35 -15.56 -10.53
CA LEU A 114 -4.85 -15.63 -9.15
C LEU A 114 -6.04 -16.57 -9.04
N PHE A 115 -5.98 -17.49 -8.06
CA PHE A 115 -6.98 -18.54 -7.80
C PHE A 115 -7.16 -19.58 -8.94
N TYR A 116 -6.12 -19.82 -9.77
CA TYR A 116 -6.17 -20.80 -10.86
C TYR A 116 -6.48 -22.21 -10.35
N ASN A 117 -6.01 -22.57 -9.16
CA ASN A 117 -6.16 -23.86 -8.51
C ASN A 117 -7.24 -23.88 -7.41
N THR A 118 -7.96 -22.78 -7.20
CA THR A 118 -8.99 -22.65 -6.18
C THR A 118 -10.28 -22.05 -6.76
N PRO A 119 -11.01 -22.80 -7.62
CA PRO A 119 -12.16 -22.29 -8.37
C PRO A 119 -13.28 -21.76 -7.45
N ALA A 120 -13.45 -22.32 -6.26
CA ALA A 120 -14.41 -21.81 -5.29
C ALA A 120 -14.10 -20.38 -4.86
N ARG A 121 -12.83 -20.04 -4.57
CA ARG A 121 -12.41 -18.68 -4.26
C ARG A 121 -12.54 -17.73 -5.45
N ARG A 122 -12.22 -18.22 -6.65
CA ARG A 122 -12.34 -17.42 -7.88
C ARG A 122 -13.77 -16.92 -8.14
N LYS A 123 -14.79 -17.69 -7.76
CA LYS A 123 -16.21 -17.31 -7.88
C LYS A 123 -16.61 -16.11 -7.01
N PHE A 124 -15.87 -15.81 -5.95
CA PHE A 124 -16.14 -14.66 -5.08
C PHE A 124 -15.53 -13.34 -5.58
N LEU A 125 -14.65 -13.38 -6.58
CA LEU A 125 -14.13 -12.19 -7.20
C LEU A 125 -15.27 -11.40 -7.87
N LYS A 126 -15.20 -10.10 -7.74
CA LYS A 126 -16.10 -9.19 -8.44
C LYS A 126 -15.68 -9.04 -9.90
N THR A 127 -16.29 -8.13 -10.61
CA THR A 127 -15.85 -7.80 -11.98
C THR A 127 -14.43 -7.23 -11.94
N ALA A 128 -13.67 -7.41 -13.03
CA ALA A 128 -12.32 -6.86 -13.17
C ALA A 128 -12.28 -5.34 -12.93
N GLN A 129 -13.33 -4.62 -13.31
CA GLN A 129 -13.47 -3.19 -13.06
C GLN A 129 -13.58 -2.90 -11.55
N THR A 130 -14.41 -3.66 -10.84
CA THR A 130 -14.61 -3.48 -9.38
C THR A 130 -13.35 -3.81 -8.60
N GLU A 131 -12.69 -4.94 -8.92
CA GLU A 131 -11.42 -5.32 -8.28
C GLU A 131 -10.33 -4.27 -8.58
N GLY A 132 -10.25 -3.78 -9.81
CA GLY A 132 -9.32 -2.72 -10.20
C GLY A 132 -9.55 -1.41 -9.45
N ASN A 133 -10.81 -1.04 -9.16
CA ASN A 133 -11.13 0.13 -8.36
C ASN A 133 -10.69 -0.04 -6.90
N TYR A 134 -10.88 -1.23 -6.29
CA TYR A 134 -10.39 -1.51 -4.93
C TYR A 134 -8.86 -1.41 -4.83
N ILE A 135 -8.15 -1.88 -5.88
CA ILE A 135 -6.69 -1.73 -5.92
C ILE A 135 -6.29 -0.27 -6.09
N ASN A 136 -6.99 0.50 -6.93
CA ASN A 136 -6.75 1.94 -7.07
C ASN A 136 -6.89 2.67 -5.73
N ASP A 137 -8.00 2.45 -5.02
CA ASP A 137 -8.24 3.04 -3.69
C ASP A 137 -7.14 2.65 -2.69
N LEU A 138 -6.65 1.40 -2.74
CA LEU A 138 -5.54 0.95 -1.92
C LEU A 138 -4.25 1.68 -2.27
N MET A 139 -3.95 1.85 -3.56
CA MET A 139 -2.76 2.54 -4.04
C MET A 139 -2.76 4.02 -3.64
N GLU A 140 -3.92 4.70 -3.73
CA GLU A 140 -4.07 6.08 -3.26
C GLU A 140 -3.75 6.21 -1.77
N ARG A 141 -4.27 5.31 -0.93
CA ARG A 141 -4.01 5.30 0.52
C ARG A 141 -2.55 4.99 0.84
N LEU A 142 -1.93 4.04 0.14
CA LEU A 142 -0.50 3.75 0.30
C LEU A 142 0.36 4.95 -0.09
N ALA A 143 0.03 5.64 -1.17
CA ALA A 143 0.74 6.85 -1.59
C ALA A 143 0.60 7.97 -0.54
N LEU A 144 -0.62 8.23 -0.06
CA LEU A 144 -0.86 9.22 1.01
C LEU A 144 -0.10 8.88 2.29
N SER A 145 0.00 7.59 2.66
CA SER A 145 0.71 7.19 3.89
C SER A 145 2.24 7.29 3.78
N HIS A 146 2.78 7.35 2.55
CA HIS A 146 4.22 7.36 2.29
C HIS A 146 4.62 8.44 1.27
N PRO A 147 4.48 9.73 1.61
CA PRO A 147 4.73 10.83 0.67
C PRO A 147 6.18 10.93 0.21
N GLY A 148 7.12 10.29 0.92
CA GLY A 148 8.53 10.17 0.54
C GLY A 148 8.84 9.08 -0.49
N LEU A 149 7.83 8.27 -0.89
CA LEU A 149 7.99 7.26 -1.93
C LEU A 149 7.33 7.69 -3.24
N SER A 150 8.02 7.48 -4.35
CA SER A 150 7.40 7.58 -5.67
C SER A 150 6.58 6.33 -5.95
N PHE A 151 5.28 6.50 -6.19
CA PHE A 151 4.38 5.42 -6.61
C PHE A 151 3.97 5.61 -8.05
N LYS A 152 4.04 4.55 -8.84
CA LYS A 152 3.46 4.49 -10.18
C LYS A 152 2.47 3.33 -10.23
N PHE A 153 1.20 3.63 -10.54
CA PHE A 153 0.17 2.61 -10.70
C PHE A 153 -0.32 2.56 -12.14
N ILE A 154 -0.26 1.35 -12.72
CA ILE A 154 -0.65 1.07 -14.11
C ILE A 154 -1.76 0.03 -14.10
N ASN A 155 -2.89 0.33 -14.74
CA ASN A 155 -4.01 -0.60 -14.89
C ASN A 155 -4.31 -0.80 -16.38
N ASN A 156 -4.20 -2.03 -16.86
CA ASN A 156 -4.38 -2.42 -18.27
C ASN A 156 -3.54 -1.54 -19.23
N GLY A 157 -2.28 -1.31 -18.88
CA GLY A 157 -1.34 -0.52 -19.68
C GLY A 157 -1.49 1.01 -19.55
N GLN A 158 -2.50 1.50 -18.84
CA GLN A 158 -2.71 2.94 -18.61
C GLN A 158 -2.18 3.35 -17.24
N THR A 159 -1.33 4.36 -17.19
CA THR A 159 -0.90 4.96 -15.92
C THR A 159 -2.08 5.69 -15.28
N LYS A 160 -2.53 5.23 -14.12
CA LYS A 160 -3.63 5.82 -13.34
C LYS A 160 -3.13 6.79 -12.28
N MET A 161 -1.96 6.55 -11.73
CA MET A 161 -1.33 7.41 -10.72
C MET A 161 0.19 7.40 -10.91
N HIS A 162 0.81 8.56 -10.72
CA HIS A 162 2.25 8.69 -10.63
C HIS A 162 2.60 9.84 -9.68
N THR A 163 3.27 9.54 -8.58
CA THR A 163 3.64 10.50 -7.54
C THR A 163 5.14 10.74 -7.54
N SER A 164 5.56 11.91 -7.09
CA SER A 164 6.97 12.35 -7.15
C SER A 164 7.85 11.77 -6.04
N GLY A 165 7.28 11.38 -4.89
CA GLY A 165 8.05 10.95 -3.73
C GLY A 165 8.87 12.08 -3.08
N ASN A 166 8.42 13.33 -3.19
CA ASN A 166 9.14 14.51 -2.71
C ASN A 166 8.90 14.85 -1.22
N SER A 167 8.24 13.98 -0.49
CA SER A 167 7.84 14.13 0.91
C SER A 167 6.89 15.30 1.18
N ARG A 168 6.23 15.86 0.15
CA ARG A 168 5.26 16.94 0.29
C ARG A 168 3.84 16.37 0.23
N GLU A 169 3.17 16.31 1.37
CA GLU A 169 1.82 15.73 1.49
C GLU A 169 0.80 16.47 0.61
N LYS A 170 0.90 17.79 0.50
CA LYS A 170 0.01 18.59 -0.35
C LYS A 170 0.17 18.28 -1.85
N ASP A 171 1.40 18.05 -2.31
CA ASP A 171 1.66 17.66 -3.69
C ASP A 171 1.09 16.26 -3.96
N MET A 172 1.19 15.35 -2.97
CA MET A 172 0.57 14.04 -3.06
C MET A 172 -0.94 14.13 -3.22
N ILE A 173 -1.61 14.95 -2.40
CA ILE A 173 -3.05 15.20 -2.50
C ILE A 173 -3.41 15.79 -3.87
N TYR A 174 -2.58 16.69 -4.41
CA TYR A 174 -2.76 17.24 -5.76
C TYR A 174 -2.68 16.16 -6.85
N HIS A 175 -1.70 15.27 -6.77
CA HIS A 175 -1.54 14.19 -7.75
C HIS A 175 -2.69 13.17 -7.73
N ILE A 176 -3.30 12.93 -6.56
CA ILE A 176 -4.38 11.96 -6.40
C ILE A 176 -5.75 12.60 -6.70
N TYR A 177 -6.03 13.76 -6.12
CA TYR A 177 -7.38 14.36 -6.13
C TYR A 177 -7.52 15.60 -7.01
N GLY A 178 -6.42 16.10 -7.56
CA GLY A 178 -6.40 17.22 -8.49
C GLY A 178 -6.47 18.61 -7.83
N ARG A 179 -6.47 19.63 -8.69
CA ARG A 179 -6.38 21.04 -8.32
C ARG A 179 -7.59 21.52 -7.50
N ASP A 180 -8.78 21.09 -7.88
CA ASP A 180 -10.01 21.58 -7.25
C ASP A 180 -10.07 21.25 -5.76
N ILE A 181 -9.67 20.03 -5.40
CA ILE A 181 -9.55 19.63 -3.99
C ILE A 181 -8.44 20.39 -3.31
N THR A 182 -7.26 20.43 -3.90
CA THR A 182 -6.05 20.99 -3.26
C THR A 182 -6.20 22.50 -2.99
N SER A 183 -6.93 23.24 -3.84
CA SER A 183 -7.21 24.66 -3.63
C SER A 183 -8.14 24.96 -2.44
N GLY A 184 -8.94 23.98 -2.04
CA GLY A 184 -9.88 24.08 -0.91
C GLY A 184 -9.33 23.53 0.41
N LEU A 185 -8.04 23.16 0.49
CA LEU A 185 -7.45 22.61 1.71
C LEU A 185 -7.04 23.68 2.70
N LEU A 186 -7.21 23.37 3.97
CA LEU A 186 -6.64 24.07 5.12
C LEU A 186 -5.66 23.11 5.80
N GLU A 187 -4.46 23.58 6.04
CA GLU A 187 -3.44 22.83 6.78
C GLU A 187 -3.73 22.91 8.28
N ILE A 188 -3.54 21.80 8.96
CA ILE A 188 -3.61 21.72 10.41
C ILE A 188 -2.34 21.06 10.95
N ASP A 189 -1.92 21.57 12.10
CA ASP A 189 -0.82 21.02 12.91
C ASP A 189 -1.16 21.29 14.38
N HIS A 190 -1.49 20.25 15.14
CA HIS A 190 -1.85 20.35 16.53
C HIS A 190 -1.21 19.23 17.34
N LYS A 191 -0.56 19.61 18.45
CA LYS A 191 0.10 18.67 19.34
C LYS A 191 -0.37 18.88 20.77
N ASN A 192 -0.66 17.78 21.45
CA ASN A 192 -0.88 17.76 22.90
C ASN A 192 0.01 16.69 23.56
N GLU A 193 -0.25 16.35 24.83
CA GLU A 193 0.52 15.36 25.59
C GLU A 193 0.32 13.90 25.09
N TYR A 194 -0.79 13.60 24.37
CA TYR A 194 -1.15 12.24 23.97
C TYR A 194 -0.86 11.96 22.49
N PHE A 195 -1.02 12.96 21.62
CA PHE A 195 -0.83 12.78 20.19
C PHE A 195 -0.43 14.08 19.49
N HIS A 196 0.14 13.93 18.32
CA HIS A 196 0.36 14.97 17.34
C HIS A 196 -0.49 14.65 16.10
N VAL A 197 -1.39 15.57 15.70
CA VAL A 197 -2.13 15.47 14.44
C VAL A 197 -1.68 16.56 13.50
N LYS A 198 -1.32 16.18 12.27
CA LYS A 198 -1.01 17.08 11.18
C LYS A 198 -1.72 16.66 9.92
N GLY A 199 -1.79 17.54 8.93
CA GLY A 199 -2.35 17.22 7.62
C GLY A 199 -3.31 18.30 7.12
N PHE A 200 -4.36 17.87 6.44
CA PHE A 200 -5.25 18.77 5.71
C PHE A 200 -6.70 18.43 5.96
N ILE A 201 -7.51 19.49 6.14
CA ILE A 201 -8.96 19.43 6.14
C ILE A 201 -9.51 20.29 5.00
N GLY A 202 -10.67 19.92 4.48
CA GLY A 202 -11.30 20.60 3.36
C GLY A 202 -12.24 21.71 3.79
N LYS A 203 -12.22 22.86 3.10
CA LYS A 203 -13.30 23.85 3.20
C LYS A 203 -14.64 23.21 2.83
N PRO A 204 -15.79 23.69 3.32
CA PRO A 204 -17.11 23.14 2.99
C PRO A 204 -17.38 22.99 1.47
N LEU A 205 -16.79 23.86 0.66
CA LEU A 205 -16.92 23.83 -0.80
C LEU A 205 -16.45 22.52 -1.45
N ILE A 206 -15.48 21.82 -0.83
CA ILE A 206 -14.92 20.55 -1.35
C ILE A 206 -15.47 19.33 -0.60
N SER A 207 -16.62 19.46 0.08
CA SER A 207 -17.31 18.33 0.73
C SER A 207 -17.70 17.23 -0.26
N ARG A 208 -17.92 16.02 0.25
CA ARG A 208 -18.19 14.83 -0.54
C ARG A 208 -19.48 14.13 -0.11
N GLY A 209 -20.10 13.39 -1.02
CA GLY A 209 -21.33 12.63 -0.77
C GLY A 209 -21.11 11.32 0.02
N ASN A 210 -19.88 11.00 0.39
CA ASN A 210 -19.55 9.81 1.18
C ASN A 210 -18.24 9.98 1.96
N ARG A 211 -17.99 9.07 2.92
CA ARG A 211 -16.84 9.08 3.83
C ARG A 211 -15.53 8.54 3.23
N ASN A 212 -15.49 8.16 1.95
CA ASN A 212 -14.28 7.58 1.35
C ASN A 212 -13.13 8.59 1.24
N PHE A 213 -13.41 9.86 1.41
CA PHE A 213 -12.46 10.96 1.36
C PHE A 213 -12.00 11.43 2.75
N GLU A 214 -12.42 10.75 3.80
CA GLU A 214 -11.90 10.90 5.16
C GLU A 214 -10.75 9.91 5.35
N ASN A 215 -9.52 10.38 5.17
CA ASN A 215 -8.33 9.55 5.25
C ASN A 215 -7.61 9.78 6.58
N TYR A 216 -7.48 8.75 7.38
CA TYR A 216 -6.80 8.78 8.68
C TYR A 216 -5.63 7.81 8.69
N PHE A 217 -4.48 8.30 9.16
CA PHE A 217 -3.25 7.53 9.30
C PHE A 217 -2.74 7.62 10.73
N ILE A 218 -2.51 6.50 11.39
CA ILE A 218 -1.86 6.43 12.71
C ILE A 218 -0.49 5.79 12.51
N ASN A 219 0.57 6.51 12.88
CA ASN A 219 1.96 6.06 12.76
C ASN A 219 2.25 5.47 11.36
N GLY A 220 1.77 6.16 10.30
CA GLY A 220 1.92 5.75 8.90
C GLY A 220 0.98 4.65 8.41
N ARG A 221 0.04 4.15 9.25
CA ARG A 221 -0.94 3.13 8.85
C ARG A 221 -2.31 3.73 8.61
N TYR A 222 -2.89 3.45 7.45
CA TYR A 222 -4.28 3.80 7.17
C TYR A 222 -5.23 3.06 8.12
N ILE A 223 -6.15 3.79 8.71
CA ILE A 223 -7.19 3.23 9.57
C ILE A 223 -8.59 3.68 9.14
N LYS A 224 -9.58 2.89 9.49
CA LYS A 224 -11.00 3.29 9.50
C LYS A 224 -11.43 3.39 10.96
N SER A 225 -11.88 4.57 11.38
CA SER A 225 -12.31 4.81 12.75
C SER A 225 -13.62 5.56 12.77
N ALA A 226 -14.66 4.91 13.28
CA ALA A 226 -15.95 5.54 13.47
C ALA A 226 -15.89 6.70 14.50
N LEU A 227 -14.99 6.61 15.47
CA LEU A 227 -14.75 7.66 16.44
C LEU A 227 -14.19 8.92 15.78
N LEU A 228 -13.14 8.78 14.99
CA LEU A 228 -12.53 9.90 14.27
C LEU A 228 -13.51 10.52 13.26
N SER A 229 -14.21 9.70 12.46
CA SER A 229 -15.22 10.21 11.53
C SER A 229 -16.30 11.01 12.26
N LYS A 230 -16.84 10.47 13.36
CA LYS A 230 -17.87 11.17 14.13
C LYS A 230 -17.35 12.50 14.71
N SER A 231 -16.13 12.52 15.23
CA SER A 231 -15.52 13.73 15.81
C SER A 231 -15.29 14.82 14.73
N ILE A 232 -14.80 14.43 13.57
CA ILE A 232 -14.59 15.34 12.44
C ILE A 232 -15.92 15.85 11.89
N GLU A 233 -16.90 14.97 11.65
CA GLU A 233 -18.23 15.35 11.18
C GLU A 233 -18.95 16.29 12.16
N GLU A 234 -18.81 16.08 13.48
CA GLU A 234 -19.37 16.98 14.48
C GLU A 234 -18.72 18.38 14.44
N ALA A 235 -17.39 18.46 14.19
CA ALA A 235 -16.73 19.74 14.01
C ALA A 235 -17.20 20.50 12.77
N TYR A 236 -17.69 19.79 11.76
CA TYR A 236 -18.27 20.39 10.55
C TYR A 236 -19.75 20.64 10.63
N LYS A 237 -20.40 20.29 11.75
CA LYS A 237 -21.83 20.52 11.96
C LYS A 237 -22.17 22.01 11.87
N GLY A 238 -23.14 22.32 11.01
CA GLY A 238 -23.48 23.70 10.71
C GLY A 238 -22.75 24.34 9.52
N PHE A 239 -21.68 23.70 9.03
CA PHE A 239 -20.97 24.13 7.83
C PHE A 239 -21.30 23.29 6.58
N LEU A 240 -21.69 22.02 6.77
CA LEU A 240 -22.04 21.09 5.71
C LEU A 240 -23.55 20.85 5.64
N MET A 241 -24.04 20.63 4.44
CA MET A 241 -25.42 20.18 4.23
C MET A 241 -25.59 18.72 4.69
N GLN A 242 -26.84 18.33 4.92
CA GLN A 242 -27.16 16.94 5.24
C GLN A 242 -26.64 15.98 4.15
N HIS A 243 -26.06 14.85 4.56
CA HIS A 243 -25.43 13.87 3.68
C HIS A 243 -24.17 14.36 2.93
N GLN A 244 -23.57 15.44 3.38
CA GLN A 244 -22.26 15.87 2.95
C GLN A 244 -21.22 15.53 4.04
N TYR A 245 -20.05 15.08 3.61
CA TYR A 245 -18.96 14.64 4.45
C TYR A 245 -17.70 15.48 4.17
N PRO A 246 -16.90 15.79 5.19
CA PRO A 246 -15.68 16.55 4.99
C PRO A 246 -14.65 15.75 4.17
N PHE A 247 -13.85 16.47 3.39
CA PHE A 247 -12.60 15.93 2.87
C PHE A 247 -11.53 16.10 3.95
N CYS A 248 -10.78 15.05 4.28
CA CYS A 248 -9.60 15.20 5.13
C CYS A 248 -8.54 14.15 4.85
N VAL A 249 -7.29 14.53 5.10
CA VAL A 249 -6.11 13.66 5.13
C VAL A 249 -5.33 14.01 6.39
N LEU A 250 -5.44 13.17 7.42
CA LEU A 250 -4.94 13.42 8.76
C LEU A 250 -3.94 12.35 9.19
N TYR A 251 -2.80 12.79 9.67
CA TYR A 251 -1.70 11.96 10.15
C TYR A 251 -1.58 12.13 11.67
N PHE A 252 -1.83 11.07 12.39
CA PHE A 252 -1.68 10.99 13.83
C PHE A 252 -0.37 10.29 14.17
N SER A 253 0.44 10.93 15.01
CA SER A 253 1.59 10.32 15.68
C SER A 253 1.27 10.21 17.15
N MET A 254 1.28 9.01 17.68
CA MET A 254 0.95 8.71 19.07
C MET A 254 1.81 7.57 19.58
N ASP A 255 2.00 7.51 20.88
CA ASP A 255 2.65 6.39 21.53
C ASP A 255 1.77 5.16 21.41
N THR A 256 2.37 4.00 21.15
CA THR A 256 1.66 2.71 21.04
C THR A 256 1.39 2.06 22.39
N ASP A 257 1.97 2.60 23.47
CA ASP A 257 1.86 2.06 24.83
C ASP A 257 0.75 2.76 25.66
N LEU A 258 -0.09 3.55 24.99
CA LEU A 258 -1.27 4.22 25.58
C LEU A 258 -2.51 3.37 25.49
#